data_58ae62a1f5d86973124564e584c2a9ca
#
_entry.id   58ae62a1f5d86973124564e584c2a9ca
#
_cell.length_a   1.000
_cell.length_b   1.000
_cell.length_c   1.000
_cell.angle_alpha   90.00
_cell.angle_beta   90.00
_cell.angle_gamma   90.00
#
_symmetry.space_group_name_H-M   'P 1'
#
loop_
_entity.id
_entity.type
_entity.pdbx_description
1 polymer ?
#
loop_
_entity_poly.entity_id
_entity_poly.type
_entity_poly.pdbx_seq_one_letter_code
_entity_poly.pdbx_strand_id
1 'polypeptide(L)'
;ENIEPSLYIKYKELLKKRLSGEPLSYITGKREFFGIQLCVARGTLIPRQETEMLVEEGLKFLKNNTSTEKDVLEIGVGCGAISIALCLNCSDTKVDAVDISEEAICIAMVNIEEYSLNDRISLYHGNLFSPIPLGKKYDLIVSNPPYIPSERIKNLPKDVLEEPLIAL
;
A
#
# COMPACT_ATOMS: atom_id res chain seq x y z
N GLU A 1 14.14 -36.23 -1.32
CA GLU A 1 12.69 -36.08 -0.98
C GLU A 1 11.92 -35.98 -2.30
N ASN A 2 10.92 -36.82 -2.48
CA ASN A 2 10.06 -36.75 -3.67
C ASN A 2 9.02 -35.65 -3.47
N ILE A 3 9.05 -34.63 -4.34
CA ILE A 3 8.04 -33.57 -4.38
C ILE A 3 6.74 -34.18 -4.92
N GLU A 4 5.64 -33.89 -4.24
CA GLU A 4 4.30 -34.32 -4.68
C GLU A 4 4.00 -33.77 -6.09
N PRO A 5 3.51 -34.60 -7.03
CA PRO A 5 3.28 -34.18 -8.42
C PRO A 5 2.40 -32.92 -8.56
N SER A 6 1.40 -32.77 -7.69
CA SER A 6 0.50 -31.59 -7.65
C SER A 6 1.25 -30.29 -7.35
N LEU A 7 2.18 -30.32 -6.39
CA LEU A 7 3.03 -29.18 -6.02
C LEU A 7 4.00 -28.81 -7.15
N TYR A 8 4.52 -29.82 -7.84
CA TYR A 8 5.40 -29.59 -8.98
C TYR A 8 4.69 -28.92 -10.15
N ILE A 9 3.43 -29.33 -10.44
CA ILE A 9 2.60 -28.70 -11.47
C ILE A 9 2.35 -27.24 -11.10
N LYS A 10 1.89 -26.98 -9.86
CA LYS A 10 1.63 -25.63 -9.36
C LYS A 10 2.89 -24.74 -9.44
N TYR A 11 4.04 -25.26 -9.02
CA TYR A 11 5.31 -24.54 -9.14
C TYR A 11 5.63 -24.15 -10.59
N LYS A 12 5.46 -25.07 -11.56
CA LYS A 12 5.67 -24.77 -12.97
C LYS A 12 4.74 -23.68 -13.50
N GLU A 13 3.49 -23.64 -13.05
CA GLU A 13 2.54 -22.59 -13.43
C GLU A 13 2.97 -21.23 -12.89
N LEU A 14 3.37 -21.15 -11.61
CA LEU A 14 3.88 -19.92 -11.01
C LEU A 14 5.17 -19.45 -11.68
N LEU A 15 6.07 -20.38 -12.01
CA LEU A 15 7.29 -20.09 -12.74
C LEU A 15 7.00 -19.51 -14.15
N LYS A 16 6.03 -20.06 -14.86
CA LYS A 16 5.60 -19.51 -16.17
C LYS A 16 5.11 -18.05 -16.03
N LYS A 17 4.32 -17.74 -15.01
CA LYS A 17 3.89 -16.36 -14.71
C LYS A 17 5.10 -15.45 -14.48
N ARG A 18 6.07 -15.88 -13.68
CA ARG A 18 7.30 -15.09 -13.43
C ARG A 18 8.11 -14.89 -14.72
N LEU A 19 8.24 -15.89 -15.56
CA LEU A 19 8.94 -15.82 -16.84
C LEU A 19 8.22 -14.90 -17.85
N SER A 20 6.91 -14.73 -17.75
CA SER A 20 6.16 -13.77 -18.58
C SER A 20 6.32 -12.31 -18.14
N GLY A 21 6.95 -12.07 -16.97
CA GLY A 21 7.21 -10.72 -16.43
C GLY A 21 6.33 -10.36 -15.22
N GLU A 22 5.39 -11.22 -14.80
CA GLU A 22 4.53 -10.94 -13.67
C GLU A 22 5.37 -10.75 -12.39
N PRO A 23 5.15 -9.67 -11.59
CA PRO A 23 5.87 -9.42 -10.35
C PRO A 23 5.72 -10.58 -9.36
N LEU A 24 6.80 -10.94 -8.68
CA LEU A 24 6.76 -12.02 -7.70
C LEU A 24 5.71 -11.77 -6.60
N SER A 25 5.56 -10.54 -6.18
CA SER A 25 4.58 -10.15 -5.15
C SER A 25 3.14 -10.39 -5.60
N TYR A 26 2.82 -10.18 -6.89
CA TYR A 26 1.49 -10.53 -7.42
C TYR A 26 1.28 -12.03 -7.55
N ILE A 27 2.33 -12.77 -7.93
CA ILE A 27 2.28 -14.23 -8.01
C ILE A 27 2.05 -14.87 -6.64
N THR A 28 2.69 -14.33 -5.60
CA THR A 28 2.56 -14.83 -4.21
C THR A 28 1.38 -14.21 -3.46
N GLY A 29 0.84 -13.09 -3.96
CA GLY A 29 -0.20 -12.30 -3.31
C GLY A 29 0.28 -11.52 -2.09
N LYS A 30 1.60 -11.44 -1.84
CA LYS A 30 2.17 -10.91 -0.60
C LYS A 30 3.40 -10.05 -0.84
N ARG A 31 3.55 -9.02 -0.01
CA ARG A 31 4.74 -8.16 0.06
C ARG A 31 5.03 -7.81 1.50
N GLU A 32 6.28 -7.94 1.91
CA GLU A 32 6.76 -7.38 3.17
C GLU A 32 7.05 -5.89 3.02
N PHE A 33 6.63 -5.09 4.00
CA PHE A 33 6.89 -3.66 4.10
C PHE A 33 6.93 -3.26 5.57
N PHE A 34 7.99 -2.59 6.00
CA PHE A 34 8.17 -2.12 7.39
C PHE A 34 7.96 -3.22 8.44
N GLY A 35 8.42 -4.43 8.17
CA GLY A 35 8.28 -5.61 9.04
C GLY A 35 6.88 -6.22 9.10
N ILE A 36 5.93 -5.75 8.29
CA ILE A 36 4.56 -6.28 8.18
C ILE A 36 4.35 -6.98 6.83
N GLN A 37 3.52 -8.02 6.81
CA GLN A 37 3.18 -8.72 5.57
C GLN A 37 1.86 -8.24 5.02
N LEU A 38 1.87 -7.63 3.85
CA LEU A 38 0.68 -7.08 3.19
C LEU A 38 0.21 -7.97 2.04
N CYS A 39 -1.10 -8.09 1.89
CA CYS A 39 -1.73 -8.57 0.67
C CYS A 39 -1.51 -7.53 -0.44
N VAL A 40 -1.07 -7.99 -1.60
CA VAL A 40 -0.94 -7.17 -2.81
C VAL A 40 -1.51 -7.91 -4.00
N ALA A 41 -2.15 -7.18 -4.89
CA ALA A 41 -2.74 -7.72 -6.11
C ALA A 41 -2.65 -6.70 -7.25
N ARG A 42 -2.99 -7.11 -8.46
CA ARG A 42 -3.19 -6.18 -9.58
C ARG A 42 -4.20 -5.10 -9.14
N GLY A 43 -3.88 -3.85 -9.43
CA GLY A 43 -4.68 -2.70 -8.97
C GLY A 43 -4.00 -1.84 -7.91
N THR A 44 -2.90 -2.30 -7.28
CA THR A 44 -2.10 -1.47 -6.36
C THR A 44 -0.63 -1.46 -6.74
N LEU A 45 0.07 -0.36 -6.42
CA LEU A 45 1.53 -0.33 -6.42
C LEU A 45 2.04 -1.36 -5.41
N ILE A 46 3.06 -2.14 -5.79
CA ILE A 46 3.78 -3.00 -4.85
C ILE A 46 4.63 -2.09 -3.94
N PRO A 47 4.46 -2.10 -2.60
CA PRO A 47 5.21 -1.26 -1.69
C PRO A 47 6.72 -1.32 -1.93
N ARG A 48 7.36 -0.14 -2.01
CA ARG A 48 8.79 0.01 -2.23
C ARG A 48 9.52 0.24 -0.90
N GLN A 49 10.73 -0.27 -0.81
CA GLN A 49 11.55 -0.12 0.41
C GLN A 49 11.84 1.35 0.71
N GLU A 50 12.02 2.18 -0.32
CA GLU A 50 12.24 3.61 -0.17
C GLU A 50 11.07 4.33 0.51
N THR A 51 9.86 3.80 0.38
CA THR A 51 8.65 4.34 1.03
C THR A 51 8.68 4.14 2.55
N GLU A 52 9.50 3.23 3.07
CA GLU A 52 9.69 3.04 4.51
C GLU A 52 10.27 4.29 5.19
N MET A 53 11.10 5.06 4.47
CA MET A 53 11.61 6.35 4.95
C MET A 53 10.47 7.34 5.25
N LEU A 54 9.40 7.31 4.45
CA LEU A 54 8.23 8.17 4.68
C LEU A 54 7.50 7.78 5.98
N VAL A 55 7.41 6.48 6.25
CA VAL A 55 6.86 5.97 7.53
C VAL A 55 7.74 6.39 8.70
N GLU A 56 9.06 6.24 8.59
CA GLU A 56 10.01 6.63 9.65
C GLU A 56 9.89 8.12 10.00
N GLU A 57 9.87 9.01 9.00
CA GLU A 57 9.72 10.45 9.22
C GLU A 57 8.34 10.78 9.80
N GLY A 58 7.27 10.15 9.29
CA GLY A 58 5.93 10.28 9.86
C GLY A 58 5.88 9.88 11.33
N LEU A 59 6.47 8.75 11.69
CA LEU A 59 6.54 8.27 13.08
C LEU A 59 7.36 9.20 13.99
N LYS A 60 8.48 9.76 13.50
CA LYS A 60 9.25 10.76 14.25
C LYS A 60 8.40 11.99 14.56
N PHE A 61 7.65 12.49 13.56
CA PHE A 61 6.75 13.62 13.74
C PHE A 61 5.65 13.30 14.76
N LEU A 62 4.96 12.18 14.58
CA LEU A 62 3.84 11.77 15.43
C LEU A 62 4.26 11.53 16.89
N LYS A 63 5.42 10.92 17.12
CA LYS A 63 5.96 10.69 18.47
C LYS A 63 6.35 11.99 19.19
N ASN A 64 6.73 13.01 18.47
CA ASN A 64 7.04 14.35 19.03
C ASN A 64 5.78 15.22 19.22
N ASN A 65 4.66 14.86 18.61
CA ASN A 65 3.36 15.55 18.82
C ASN A 65 2.78 15.10 20.17
N THR A 66 2.47 16.05 21.06
CA THR A 66 1.95 15.79 22.40
C THR A 66 0.43 15.62 22.47
N SER A 67 -0.27 15.68 21.34
CA SER A 67 -1.71 15.43 21.25
C SER A 67 -2.05 14.02 21.70
N THR A 68 -3.18 13.86 22.40
CA THR A 68 -3.67 12.55 22.87
C THR A 68 -4.23 11.68 21.73
N GLU A 69 -4.75 12.28 20.68
CA GLU A 69 -5.12 11.66 19.43
C GLU A 69 -4.39 12.39 18.31
N LYS A 70 -3.96 11.67 17.30
CA LYS A 70 -3.22 12.20 16.16
C LYS A 70 -3.94 11.82 14.87
N ASP A 71 -4.46 12.83 14.19
CA ASP A 71 -5.17 12.67 12.94
C ASP A 71 -4.21 12.77 11.76
N VAL A 72 -4.16 11.72 10.95
CA VAL A 72 -3.32 11.64 9.74
C VAL A 72 -4.19 11.52 8.51
N LEU A 73 -3.81 12.17 7.43
CA LEU A 73 -4.39 11.96 6.11
C LEU A 73 -3.35 11.31 5.20
N GLU A 74 -3.68 10.17 4.60
CA GLU A 74 -2.91 9.57 3.52
C GLU A 74 -3.61 9.78 2.18
N ILE A 75 -2.88 10.32 1.19
CA ILE A 75 -3.36 10.45 -0.19
C ILE A 75 -2.64 9.44 -1.07
N GLY A 76 -3.41 8.58 -1.76
CA GLY A 76 -2.90 7.45 -2.53
C GLY A 76 -2.57 6.26 -1.63
N VAL A 77 -3.59 5.71 -0.96
CA VAL A 77 -3.40 4.65 0.05
C VAL A 77 -2.84 3.34 -0.53
N GLY A 78 -3.10 3.06 -1.81
CA GLY A 78 -2.65 1.82 -2.44
C GLY A 78 -3.15 0.59 -1.70
N CYS A 79 -2.23 -0.27 -1.24
CA CYS A 79 -2.56 -1.44 -0.42
C CYS A 79 -2.64 -1.16 1.09
N GLY A 80 -2.54 0.11 1.53
CA GLY A 80 -2.62 0.50 2.94
C GLY A 80 -1.28 0.48 3.69
N ALA A 81 -0.17 0.34 2.99
CA ALA A 81 1.15 0.10 3.58
C ALA A 81 1.57 1.17 4.60
N ILE A 82 1.45 2.45 4.26
CA ILE A 82 1.87 3.56 5.12
C ILE A 82 0.90 3.69 6.30
N SER A 83 -0.42 3.74 6.05
CA SER A 83 -1.45 3.86 7.09
C SER A 83 -1.34 2.77 8.15
N ILE A 84 -1.19 1.50 7.72
CA ILE A 84 -1.07 0.36 8.62
C ILE A 84 0.22 0.45 9.42
N ALA A 85 1.35 0.75 8.77
CA ALA A 85 2.64 0.88 9.46
C ALA A 85 2.62 2.02 10.50
N LEU A 86 2.01 3.17 10.20
CA LEU A 86 1.85 4.27 11.16
C LEU A 86 1.00 3.84 12.36
N CYS A 87 -0.17 3.23 12.11
CA CYS A 87 -1.06 2.80 13.17
C CYS A 87 -0.47 1.72 14.06
N LEU A 88 0.26 0.75 13.54
CA LEU A 88 0.88 -0.31 14.33
C LEU A 88 2.01 0.22 15.23
N ASN A 89 2.71 1.29 14.80
CA ASN A 89 3.86 1.85 15.52
C ASN A 89 3.55 3.11 16.36
N CYS A 90 2.31 3.63 16.29
CA CYS A 90 1.83 4.77 17.06
C CYS A 90 0.36 4.54 17.42
N SER A 91 0.11 4.12 18.68
CA SER A 91 -1.21 3.60 19.12
C SER A 91 -2.33 4.64 19.14
N ASP A 92 -2.01 5.92 19.26
CA ASP A 92 -2.91 7.06 19.33
C ASP A 92 -3.13 7.75 17.96
N THR A 93 -2.70 7.10 16.86
CA THR A 93 -2.88 7.60 15.49
C THR A 93 -4.18 7.07 14.88
N LYS A 94 -4.96 7.98 14.29
CA LYS A 94 -6.09 7.67 13.41
C LYS A 94 -5.76 8.16 12.00
N VAL A 95 -6.15 7.41 10.98
CA VAL A 95 -5.84 7.73 9.59
C VAL A 95 -7.11 7.78 8.77
N ASP A 96 -7.30 8.88 8.05
CA ASP A 96 -8.18 8.91 6.88
C ASP A 96 -7.30 8.65 5.65
N ALA A 97 -7.63 7.63 4.88
CA ALA A 97 -6.84 7.22 3.74
C ALA A 97 -7.67 7.26 2.46
N VAL A 98 -7.15 7.95 1.46
CA VAL A 98 -7.88 8.22 0.20
C VAL A 98 -7.17 7.55 -0.95
N ASP A 99 -7.94 6.96 -1.85
CA ASP A 99 -7.46 6.53 -3.17
C ASP A 99 -8.51 6.79 -4.25
N ILE A 100 -8.03 7.05 -5.47
CA ILE A 100 -8.89 7.22 -6.63
C ILE A 100 -9.27 5.86 -7.27
N SER A 101 -8.52 4.79 -6.93
CA SER A 101 -8.75 3.43 -7.41
C SER A 101 -9.62 2.66 -6.42
N GLU A 102 -10.76 2.19 -6.88
CA GLU A 102 -11.64 1.32 -6.10
C GLU A 102 -10.96 -0.02 -5.78
N GLU A 103 -10.15 -0.55 -6.71
CA GLU A 103 -9.37 -1.77 -6.49
C GLU A 103 -8.35 -1.59 -5.36
N ALA A 104 -7.69 -0.42 -5.30
CA ALA A 104 -6.76 -0.10 -4.22
C ALA A 104 -7.48 -0.06 -2.86
N ILE A 105 -8.63 0.59 -2.79
CA ILE A 105 -9.48 0.64 -1.59
C ILE A 105 -9.86 -0.78 -1.13
N CYS A 106 -10.26 -1.66 -2.04
CA CYS A 106 -10.60 -3.04 -1.70
C CYS A 106 -9.40 -3.81 -1.12
N ILE A 107 -8.21 -3.65 -1.68
CA ILE A 107 -7.00 -4.32 -1.19
C ILE A 107 -6.55 -3.75 0.15
N ALA A 108 -6.61 -2.41 0.32
CA ALA A 108 -6.34 -1.75 1.59
C ALA A 108 -7.27 -2.25 2.70
N MET A 109 -8.57 -2.40 2.41
CA MET A 109 -9.55 -2.91 3.36
C MET A 109 -9.19 -4.31 3.86
N VAL A 110 -8.80 -5.23 2.96
CA VAL A 110 -8.36 -6.59 3.34
C VAL A 110 -7.17 -6.52 4.31
N ASN A 111 -6.18 -5.66 4.02
CA ASN A 111 -5.02 -5.50 4.89
C ASN A 111 -5.37 -4.86 6.24
N ILE A 112 -6.24 -3.87 6.26
CA ILE A 112 -6.70 -3.20 7.49
C ILE A 112 -7.44 -4.18 8.40
N GLU A 113 -8.29 -5.04 7.83
CA GLU A 113 -8.99 -6.10 8.56
C GLU A 113 -8.02 -7.14 9.14
N GLU A 114 -7.03 -7.57 8.37
CA GLU A 114 -6.01 -8.53 8.82
C GLU A 114 -5.26 -8.04 10.06
N TYR A 115 -5.00 -6.72 10.14
CA TYR A 115 -4.33 -6.09 11.29
C TYR A 115 -5.28 -5.52 12.34
N SER A 116 -6.61 -5.75 12.22
CA SER A 116 -7.64 -5.28 13.16
C SER A 116 -7.59 -3.76 13.40
N LEU A 117 -7.41 -2.99 12.32
CA LEU A 117 -7.28 -1.53 12.37
C LEU A 117 -8.52 -0.77 11.86
N ASN A 118 -9.67 -1.44 11.71
CA ASN A 118 -10.91 -0.84 11.19
C ASN A 118 -11.41 0.35 12.01
N ASP A 119 -11.16 0.37 13.32
CA ASP A 119 -11.54 1.47 14.21
C ASP A 119 -10.59 2.67 14.14
N ARG A 120 -9.46 2.54 13.42
CA ARG A 120 -8.38 3.53 13.37
C ARG A 120 -8.06 4.03 11.98
N ILE A 121 -8.43 3.29 10.93
CA ILE A 121 -8.20 3.66 9.54
C ILE A 121 -9.53 3.70 8.81
N SER A 122 -9.89 4.89 8.32
CA SER A 122 -11.09 5.13 7.50
C SER A 122 -10.69 5.27 6.04
N LEU A 123 -11.28 4.46 5.16
CA LEU A 123 -11.02 4.48 3.72
C LEU A 123 -12.04 5.35 2.98
N TYR A 124 -11.56 6.16 2.05
CA TYR A 124 -12.36 7.03 1.20
C TYR A 124 -11.98 6.84 -0.27
N HIS A 125 -12.96 6.50 -1.09
CA HIS A 125 -12.78 6.47 -2.54
C HIS A 125 -13.01 7.86 -3.13
N GLY A 126 -12.03 8.42 -3.82
CA GLY A 126 -12.14 9.74 -4.47
C GLY A 126 -10.80 10.37 -4.84
N ASN A 127 -10.88 11.57 -5.44
CA ASN A 127 -9.70 12.27 -5.91
C ASN A 127 -9.18 13.26 -4.84
N LEU A 128 -7.94 13.05 -4.40
CA LEU A 128 -7.25 13.91 -3.43
C LEU A 128 -8.11 14.18 -2.18
N PHE A 129 -8.46 15.43 -1.95
CA PHE A 129 -9.23 15.87 -0.77
C PHE A 129 -10.75 15.82 -0.95
N SER A 130 -11.23 15.47 -2.16
CA SER A 130 -12.67 15.60 -2.48
C SER A 130 -13.59 14.75 -1.61
N PRO A 131 -13.24 13.55 -1.14
CA PRO A 131 -14.12 12.76 -0.28
C PRO A 131 -14.01 13.11 1.21
N ILE A 132 -13.06 13.97 1.58
CA ILE A 132 -12.82 14.34 2.97
C ILE A 132 -13.84 15.40 3.42
N PRO A 133 -14.42 15.26 4.63
CA PRO A 133 -15.34 16.25 5.17
C PRO A 133 -14.71 17.64 5.27
N LEU A 134 -15.46 18.66 4.84
CA LEU A 134 -15.01 20.05 4.89
C LEU A 134 -14.67 20.48 6.33
N GLY A 135 -13.54 21.14 6.48
CA GLY A 135 -13.08 21.67 7.77
C GLY A 135 -12.36 20.66 8.66
N LYS A 136 -12.25 19.38 8.28
CA LYS A 136 -11.40 18.43 9.00
C LYS A 136 -9.95 18.87 8.94
N LYS A 137 -9.25 18.78 10.07
CA LYS A 137 -7.83 19.14 10.19
C LYS A 137 -7.03 17.89 10.53
N TYR A 138 -5.80 17.86 10.10
CA TYR A 138 -4.86 16.76 10.32
C TYR A 138 -3.57 17.28 10.91
N ASP A 139 -2.97 16.50 11.80
CA ASP A 139 -1.63 16.75 12.34
C ASP A 139 -0.55 16.47 11.29
N LEU A 140 -0.80 15.46 10.43
CA LEU A 140 0.13 15.03 9.40
C LEU A 140 -0.63 14.68 8.11
N ILE A 141 -0.07 15.09 6.98
CA ILE A 141 -0.52 14.62 5.66
C ILE A 141 0.66 13.88 5.02
N VAL A 142 0.43 12.64 4.58
CA VAL A 142 1.43 11.81 3.90
C VAL A 142 0.95 11.41 2.53
N SER A 143 1.87 11.26 1.59
CA SER A 143 1.54 10.75 0.26
C SER A 143 2.80 10.18 -0.40
N ASN A 144 2.64 9.05 -1.08
CA ASN A 144 3.59 8.55 -2.07
C ASN A 144 2.90 8.57 -3.45
N PRO A 145 2.78 9.75 -4.08
CA PRO A 145 2.02 9.91 -5.31
C PRO A 145 2.77 9.34 -6.52
N PRO A 146 2.10 9.10 -7.64
CA PRO A 146 2.74 8.80 -8.90
C PRO A 146 3.71 9.91 -9.30
N TYR A 147 4.95 9.57 -9.63
CA TYR A 147 6.01 10.55 -9.97
C TYR A 147 6.80 10.20 -11.23
N ILE A 148 6.43 9.10 -11.92
CA ILE A 148 7.12 8.71 -13.15
C ILE A 148 6.54 9.50 -14.34
N PRO A 149 7.35 10.30 -15.06
CA PRO A 149 6.89 11.00 -16.24
C PRO A 149 6.35 10.02 -17.30
N SER A 150 5.21 10.34 -17.89
CA SER A 150 4.54 9.47 -18.88
C SER A 150 5.45 9.02 -20.03
N GLU A 151 6.40 9.87 -20.43
CA GLU A 151 7.39 9.56 -21.48
C GLU A 151 8.36 8.44 -21.05
N ARG A 152 8.61 8.27 -19.76
CA ARG A 152 9.52 7.25 -19.23
C ARG A 152 8.84 5.91 -18.99
N ILE A 153 7.51 5.88 -18.86
CA ILE A 153 6.75 4.66 -18.56
C ILE A 153 7.09 3.54 -19.57
N LYS A 154 7.20 3.87 -20.85
CA LYS A 154 7.50 2.90 -21.92
C LYS A 154 8.86 2.18 -21.77
N ASN A 155 9.77 2.76 -20.99
CA ASN A 155 11.12 2.24 -20.79
C ASN A 155 11.29 1.53 -19.44
N LEU A 156 10.20 1.35 -18.68
CA LEU A 156 10.25 0.67 -17.40
C LEU A 156 10.45 -0.85 -17.59
N PRO A 157 11.02 -1.53 -16.59
CA PRO A 157 11.09 -2.98 -16.55
C PRO A 157 9.70 -3.61 -16.72
N LYS A 158 9.64 -4.80 -17.32
CA LYS A 158 8.37 -5.48 -17.61
C LYS A 158 7.49 -5.71 -16.37
N ASP A 159 8.11 -6.06 -15.26
CA ASP A 159 7.41 -6.29 -14.00
C ASP A 159 6.80 -5.00 -13.43
N VAL A 160 7.44 -3.84 -13.62
CA VAL A 160 6.86 -2.54 -13.24
C VAL A 160 5.69 -2.16 -14.17
N LEU A 161 5.76 -2.51 -15.45
CA LEU A 161 4.67 -2.27 -16.41
C LEU A 161 3.40 -3.11 -16.14
N GLU A 162 3.50 -4.14 -15.32
CA GLU A 162 2.36 -4.93 -14.86
C GLU A 162 1.60 -4.24 -13.70
N GLU A 163 2.19 -3.19 -13.11
CA GLU A 163 1.56 -2.40 -12.06
C GLU A 163 0.63 -1.33 -12.66
N PRO A 164 -0.35 -0.80 -11.91
CA PRO A 164 -1.31 0.17 -12.43
C PRO A 164 -0.61 1.45 -12.90
N LEU A 165 -0.86 1.88 -14.12
CA LEU A 165 -0.28 3.11 -14.68
C LEU A 165 -0.63 4.35 -13.84
N ILE A 166 -1.81 4.35 -13.20
CA ILE A 166 -2.26 5.45 -12.34
C ILE A 166 -1.42 5.55 -11.05
N ALA A 167 -0.67 4.51 -10.70
CA ALA A 167 0.16 4.46 -9.51
C ALA A 167 1.66 4.68 -9.80
N LEU A 168 2.03 4.84 -11.07
CA LEU A 168 3.40 5.06 -11.54
C LEU A 168 3.62 6.55 -11.88
#